data_b63a09a13bd21381de6a636742e151fa
#
_entry.id   b63a09a13bd21381de6a636742e151fa
#
_cell.length_a   1.000
_cell.length_b   1.000
_cell.length_c   1.000
_cell.angle_alpha   90.00
_cell.angle_beta   90.00
_cell.angle_gamma   90.00
#
_symmetry.space_group_name_H-M   'P 1'
#
loop_
_entity.id
_entity.type
_entity.pdbx_description
1 polymer ?
#
loop_
_entity_poly.entity_id
_entity_poly.type
_entity_poly.pdbx_seq_one_letter_code
_entity_poly.pdbx_strand_id
1 'polypeptide(L)'
;MDVGARARLGQWALGAEGFAMGVFGGASLAWSMANPHFGAAGAPIMWLRVTPLHCSLLLAVGVLTVFAAFTRSAATFSRIAAIGWLIATAVCVAATSNDSPGPLGFDVRDTVLYAVLTVYNVALAAWFAFPIRPTPRGHAPRRFHRRQSDAVGSR
;
A
#
# COMPACT_ATOMS: atom_id res chain seq x y z
N MET A 1 4.42 3.85 -20.75
CA MET A 1 3.91 4.55 -19.55
C MET A 1 5.03 5.38 -18.99
N ASP A 2 4.81 6.67 -18.75
CA ASP A 2 5.81 7.58 -18.21
C ASP A 2 6.13 7.23 -16.73
N VAL A 3 7.39 7.45 -16.31
CA VAL A 3 7.86 7.17 -14.93
C VAL A 3 7.00 7.90 -13.90
N GLY A 4 6.63 9.16 -14.19
CA GLY A 4 5.79 9.95 -13.31
C GLY A 4 4.35 9.45 -13.20
N ALA A 5 3.78 8.93 -14.29
CA ALA A 5 2.44 8.35 -14.30
C ALA A 5 2.38 7.06 -13.47
N ARG A 6 3.43 6.24 -13.57
CA ARG A 6 3.55 5.01 -12.79
C ARG A 6 3.66 5.26 -11.30
N ALA A 7 4.51 6.22 -10.90
CA ALA A 7 4.65 6.60 -9.51
C ALA A 7 3.32 7.10 -8.92
N ARG A 8 2.61 7.96 -9.64
CA ARG A 8 1.28 8.45 -9.24
C ARG A 8 0.27 7.33 -9.10
N LEU A 9 0.24 6.37 -10.03
CA LEU A 9 -0.67 5.23 -9.93
C LEU A 9 -0.41 4.40 -8.66
N GLY A 10 0.86 4.13 -8.34
CA GLY A 10 1.22 3.44 -7.09
C GLY A 10 0.82 4.23 -5.84
N GLN A 11 0.98 5.55 -5.86
CA GLN A 11 0.53 6.43 -4.77
C GLN A 11 -0.99 6.40 -4.60
N TRP A 12 -1.74 6.46 -5.68
CA TRP A 12 -3.20 6.35 -5.64
C TRP A 12 -3.66 4.98 -5.13
N ALA A 13 -3.01 3.90 -5.57
CA ALA A 13 -3.32 2.56 -5.10
C ALA A 13 -3.07 2.42 -3.59
N LEU A 14 -1.93 2.91 -3.09
CA LEU A 14 -1.63 2.94 -1.66
C LEU A 14 -2.61 3.83 -0.87
N GLY A 15 -2.97 4.99 -1.43
CA GLY A 15 -3.97 5.89 -0.85
C GLY A 15 -5.36 5.26 -0.76
N ALA A 16 -5.78 4.53 -1.79
CA ALA A 16 -7.05 3.81 -1.81
C ALA A 16 -7.11 2.70 -0.75
N GLU A 17 -6.01 1.94 -0.57
CA GLU A 17 -5.89 0.97 0.52
C GLU A 17 -6.06 1.65 1.88
N GLY A 18 -5.29 2.71 2.14
CA GLY A 18 -5.36 3.44 3.40
C GLY A 18 -6.74 4.03 3.66
N PHE A 19 -7.38 4.57 2.64
CA PHE A 19 -8.74 5.07 2.73
C PHE A 19 -9.74 3.96 3.07
N ALA A 20 -9.67 2.82 2.39
CA ALA A 20 -10.54 1.68 2.65
C ALA A 20 -10.38 1.16 4.09
N MET A 21 -9.13 1.01 4.56
CA MET A 21 -8.86 0.61 5.95
C MET A 21 -9.34 1.65 6.96
N GLY A 22 -9.15 2.94 6.67
CA GLY A 22 -9.59 4.02 7.53
C GLY A 22 -11.12 4.06 7.67
N VAL A 23 -11.83 3.96 6.55
CA VAL A 23 -13.31 3.91 6.54
C VAL A 23 -13.82 2.66 7.26
N PHE A 24 -13.25 1.50 6.96
CA PHE A 24 -13.64 0.25 7.61
C PHE A 24 -13.35 0.29 9.11
N GLY A 25 -12.15 0.71 9.52
CA GLY A 25 -11.76 0.83 10.92
C GLY A 25 -12.63 1.83 11.68
N GLY A 26 -12.90 3.00 11.08
CA GLY A 26 -13.76 4.03 11.69
C GLY A 26 -15.22 3.59 11.84
N ALA A 27 -15.80 3.03 10.78
CA ALA A 27 -17.17 2.53 10.82
C ALA A 27 -17.31 1.37 11.81
N SER A 28 -16.34 0.45 11.83
CA SER A 28 -16.32 -0.68 12.76
C SER A 28 -16.14 -0.25 14.20
N LEU A 29 -15.33 0.77 14.44
CA LEU A 29 -15.16 1.36 15.77
C LEU A 29 -16.45 1.96 16.27
N ALA A 30 -17.12 2.78 15.46
CA ALA A 30 -18.43 3.37 15.80
C ALA A 30 -19.46 2.28 16.10
N TRP A 31 -19.53 1.23 15.29
CA TRP A 31 -20.42 0.09 15.51
C TRP A 31 -20.10 -0.64 16.80
N SER A 32 -18.83 -0.94 17.06
CA SER A 32 -18.38 -1.64 18.28
C SER A 32 -18.70 -0.83 19.54
N MET A 33 -18.54 0.49 19.50
CA MET A 33 -18.89 1.39 20.61
C MET A 33 -20.42 1.48 20.84
N ALA A 34 -21.21 1.40 19.78
CA ALA A 34 -22.67 1.39 19.88
C ALA A 34 -23.22 0.04 20.42
N ASN A 35 -22.41 -1.02 20.41
CA ASN A 35 -22.79 -2.36 20.81
C ASN A 35 -21.87 -2.95 21.90
N PRO A 36 -21.77 -2.33 23.08
CA PRO A 36 -20.80 -2.71 24.11
C PRO A 36 -21.07 -4.10 24.73
N HIS A 37 -22.27 -4.65 24.53
CA HIS A 37 -22.65 -5.97 25.05
C HIS A 37 -21.88 -7.14 24.44
N PHE A 38 -21.20 -6.95 23.29
CA PHE A 38 -20.33 -7.97 22.71
C PHE A 38 -18.96 -8.08 23.44
N GLY A 39 -18.57 -7.07 24.19
CA GLY A 39 -17.36 -7.08 25.02
C GLY A 39 -16.10 -7.55 24.27
N ALA A 40 -15.31 -8.40 24.92
CA ALA A 40 -14.08 -8.95 24.36
C ALA A 40 -14.29 -9.95 23.20
N ALA A 41 -15.50 -10.48 23.05
CA ALA A 41 -15.84 -11.38 21.94
C ALA A 41 -15.89 -10.66 20.57
N GLY A 42 -15.94 -9.32 20.61
CA GLY A 42 -16.02 -8.47 19.41
C GLY A 42 -17.40 -8.43 18.77
N ALA A 43 -17.78 -7.24 18.30
CA ALA A 43 -19.03 -7.05 17.58
C ALA A 43 -18.93 -7.65 16.17
N PRO A 44 -19.93 -8.42 15.71
CA PRO A 44 -19.94 -8.96 14.36
C PRO A 44 -20.22 -7.84 13.36
N ILE A 45 -19.35 -7.70 12.36
CA ILE A 45 -19.53 -6.78 11.23
C ILE A 45 -19.25 -7.54 9.95
N MET A 46 -20.27 -7.62 9.09
CA MET A 46 -20.21 -8.42 7.87
C MET A 46 -19.77 -9.86 8.20
N TRP A 47 -18.51 -10.20 7.88
CA TRP A 47 -17.91 -11.51 8.08
C TRP A 47 -16.77 -11.52 9.13
N LEU A 48 -16.44 -10.36 9.72
CA LEU A 48 -15.39 -10.18 10.72
C LEU A 48 -16.00 -9.98 12.11
N ARG A 49 -15.23 -10.34 13.14
CA ARG A 49 -15.47 -9.93 14.52
C ARG A 49 -14.46 -8.86 14.89
N VAL A 50 -14.93 -7.71 15.32
CA VAL A 50 -14.09 -6.55 15.54
C VAL A 50 -14.17 -6.08 16.99
N THR A 51 -13.01 -5.95 17.63
CA THR A 51 -12.92 -5.31 18.93
C THR A 51 -12.61 -3.81 18.75
N PRO A 52 -12.92 -2.93 19.73
CA PRO A 52 -12.58 -1.52 19.63
C PRO A 52 -11.09 -1.27 19.41
N LEU A 53 -10.22 -2.09 20.02
CA LEU A 53 -8.78 -1.98 19.86
C LEU A 53 -8.34 -2.33 18.42
N HIS A 54 -8.89 -3.42 17.86
CA HIS A 54 -8.61 -3.82 16.49
C HIS A 54 -9.04 -2.73 15.49
N CYS A 55 -10.27 -2.18 15.67
CA CYS A 55 -10.78 -1.11 14.83
C CYS A 55 -9.93 0.15 14.89
N SER A 56 -9.50 0.55 16.08
CA SER A 56 -8.68 1.75 16.27
C SER A 56 -7.30 1.60 15.63
N LEU A 57 -6.72 0.41 15.66
CA LEU A 57 -5.46 0.11 14.96
C LEU A 57 -5.64 0.18 13.44
N LEU A 58 -6.70 -0.42 12.89
CA LEU A 58 -6.99 -0.34 11.45
C LEU A 58 -7.21 1.10 11.01
N LEU A 59 -7.95 1.89 11.79
CA LEU A 59 -8.16 3.31 11.52
C LEU A 59 -6.84 4.07 11.53
N ALA A 60 -6.01 3.90 12.56
CA ALA A 60 -4.73 4.58 12.68
C ALA A 60 -3.78 4.23 11.53
N VAL A 61 -3.66 2.93 11.21
CA VAL A 61 -2.83 2.47 10.07
C VAL A 61 -3.39 2.99 8.76
N GLY A 62 -4.71 2.97 8.57
CA GLY A 62 -5.35 3.52 7.37
C GLY A 62 -5.02 5.00 7.17
N VAL A 63 -5.14 5.81 8.21
CA VAL A 63 -4.80 7.24 8.17
C VAL A 63 -3.32 7.44 7.85
N LEU A 64 -2.42 6.72 8.52
CA LEU A 64 -0.98 6.78 8.25
C LEU A 64 -0.65 6.39 6.79
N THR A 65 -1.33 5.38 6.27
CA THR A 65 -1.15 4.91 4.89
C THR A 65 -1.57 5.98 3.88
N VAL A 66 -2.70 6.67 4.11
CA VAL A 66 -3.15 7.80 3.28
C VAL A 66 -2.09 8.90 3.28
N PHE A 67 -1.61 9.32 4.45
CA PHE A 67 -0.56 10.34 4.52
C PHE A 67 0.72 9.91 3.80
N ALA A 68 1.17 8.68 4.02
CA ALA A 68 2.38 8.15 3.39
C ALA A 68 2.26 8.07 1.86
N ALA A 69 1.07 7.76 1.33
CA ALA A 69 0.82 7.63 -0.10
C ALA A 69 1.17 8.89 -0.89
N PHE A 70 0.92 10.07 -0.33
CA PHE A 70 1.17 11.35 -0.99
C PHE A 70 2.54 11.96 -0.67
N THR A 71 3.41 11.21 0.01
CA THR A 71 4.78 11.61 0.31
C THR A 71 5.79 10.95 -0.62
N ARG A 72 7.03 11.46 -0.60
CA ARG A 72 8.15 10.84 -1.33
C ARG A 72 8.54 9.45 -0.78
N SER A 73 8.05 9.10 0.39
CA SER A 73 8.35 7.83 1.08
C SER A 73 7.36 6.71 0.78
N ALA A 74 6.39 6.89 -0.13
CA ALA A 74 5.38 5.88 -0.46
C ALA A 74 5.97 4.49 -0.77
N ALA A 75 7.08 4.43 -1.53
CA ALA A 75 7.77 3.18 -1.83
C ALA A 75 8.38 2.51 -0.60
N THR A 76 8.97 3.28 0.29
CA THR A 76 9.54 2.77 1.55
C THR A 76 8.42 2.34 2.49
N PHE A 77 7.36 3.13 2.57
CA PHE A 77 6.20 2.81 3.40
C PHE A 77 5.53 1.49 2.97
N SER A 78 5.31 1.27 1.66
CA SER A 78 4.71 0.02 1.19
C SER A 78 5.55 -1.21 1.53
N ARG A 79 6.90 -1.10 1.57
CA ARG A 79 7.80 -2.18 2.01
C ARG A 79 7.64 -2.45 3.51
N ILE A 80 7.60 -1.40 4.32
CA ILE A 80 7.41 -1.52 5.77
C ILE A 80 6.02 -2.10 6.06
N ALA A 81 4.99 -1.63 5.36
CA ALA A 81 3.63 -2.14 5.47
C ALA A 81 3.55 -3.63 5.09
N ALA A 82 4.21 -4.05 4.01
CA ALA A 82 4.27 -5.46 3.62
C ALA A 82 4.85 -6.35 4.74
N ILE A 83 5.94 -5.90 5.37
CA ILE A 83 6.55 -6.62 6.50
C ILE A 83 5.61 -6.60 7.70
N GLY A 84 5.00 -5.46 8.02
CA GLY A 84 4.06 -5.31 9.14
C GLY A 84 2.86 -6.23 8.99
N TRP A 85 2.25 -6.28 7.81
CA TRP A 85 1.11 -7.16 7.53
C TRP A 85 1.50 -8.64 7.53
N LEU A 86 2.72 -8.97 7.08
CA LEU A 86 3.24 -10.34 7.16
C LEU A 86 3.37 -10.79 8.63
N ILE A 87 3.92 -9.92 9.48
CA ILE A 87 4.03 -10.19 10.92
C ILE A 87 2.63 -10.32 11.53
N ALA A 88 1.70 -9.42 11.22
CA ALA A 88 0.32 -9.49 11.69
C ALA A 88 -0.36 -10.80 11.26
N THR A 89 -0.15 -11.24 10.01
CA THR A 89 -0.64 -12.54 9.52
C THR A 89 -0.06 -13.70 10.34
N ALA A 90 1.25 -13.71 10.58
CA ALA A 90 1.90 -14.77 11.35
C ALA A 90 1.41 -14.82 12.80
N VAL A 91 1.25 -13.65 13.44
CA VAL A 91 0.71 -13.55 14.81
C VAL A 91 -0.74 -14.04 14.85
N CYS A 92 -1.55 -13.67 13.86
CA CYS A 92 -2.95 -14.09 13.78
C CYS A 92 -3.07 -15.63 13.58
N VAL A 93 -2.23 -16.22 12.72
CA VAL A 93 -2.15 -17.67 12.54
C VAL A 93 -1.75 -18.33 13.86
N ALA A 94 -0.75 -17.84 14.56
CA ALA A 94 -0.31 -18.40 15.83
C ALA A 94 -1.41 -18.30 16.90
N ALA A 95 -2.11 -17.17 16.99
CA ALA A 95 -3.21 -16.95 17.93
C ALA A 95 -4.37 -17.91 17.69
N THR A 96 -4.77 -18.07 16.43
CA THR A 96 -5.88 -18.97 16.04
C THR A 96 -5.51 -20.44 16.18
N SER A 97 -4.25 -20.82 15.91
CA SER A 97 -3.78 -22.22 16.08
C SER A 97 -3.71 -22.66 17.54
N ASN A 98 -3.59 -21.72 18.47
CA ASN A 98 -3.51 -21.99 19.91
C ASN A 98 -4.83 -21.67 20.65
N ASP A 99 -5.94 -21.45 19.95
CA ASP A 99 -7.23 -21.03 20.52
C ASP A 99 -7.12 -19.85 21.48
N SER A 100 -6.16 -18.95 21.22
CA SER A 100 -5.85 -17.78 22.05
C SER A 100 -6.00 -16.48 21.27
N PRO A 101 -7.25 -15.98 21.08
CA PRO A 101 -7.53 -14.81 20.24
C PRO A 101 -6.90 -13.51 20.72
N GLY A 102 -6.40 -13.48 21.96
CA GLY A 102 -5.77 -12.33 22.56
C GLY A 102 -6.69 -11.10 22.70
N PRO A 103 -6.12 -9.94 23.09
CA PRO A 103 -6.91 -8.70 23.29
C PRO A 103 -7.44 -8.09 21.98
N LEU A 104 -6.91 -8.50 20.84
CA LEU A 104 -7.36 -8.06 19.52
C LEU A 104 -8.52 -8.90 18.97
N GLY A 105 -8.82 -10.04 19.61
CA GLY A 105 -9.91 -10.93 19.20
C GLY A 105 -9.66 -11.59 17.86
N PHE A 106 -8.41 -11.99 17.57
CA PHE A 106 -8.03 -12.58 16.28
C PHE A 106 -8.85 -13.81 15.94
N ASP A 107 -9.35 -13.85 14.70
CA ASP A 107 -10.08 -14.95 14.09
C ASP A 107 -9.38 -15.39 12.78
N VAL A 108 -9.70 -16.57 12.29
CA VAL A 108 -9.22 -17.09 10.98
C VAL A 108 -9.50 -16.09 9.85
N ARG A 109 -10.59 -15.35 9.93
CA ARG A 109 -10.99 -14.34 8.95
C ARG A 109 -10.03 -13.15 8.90
N ASP A 110 -9.48 -12.75 10.05
CA ASP A 110 -8.46 -11.70 10.15
C ASP A 110 -7.15 -12.16 9.50
N THR A 111 -6.83 -13.45 9.58
CA THR A 111 -5.67 -14.03 8.88
C THR A 111 -5.80 -13.83 7.38
N VAL A 112 -6.98 -14.05 6.80
CA VAL A 112 -7.23 -13.83 5.37
C VAL A 112 -7.08 -12.35 5.02
N LEU A 113 -7.65 -11.45 5.83
CA LEU A 113 -7.53 -10.01 5.63
C LEU A 113 -6.07 -9.57 5.60
N TYR A 114 -5.29 -9.95 6.62
CA TYR A 114 -3.88 -9.56 6.72
C TYR A 114 -3.01 -10.21 5.64
N ALA A 115 -3.31 -11.43 5.22
CA ALA A 115 -2.64 -12.07 4.09
C ALA A 115 -2.89 -11.31 2.78
N VAL A 116 -4.12 -10.88 2.53
CA VAL A 116 -4.47 -10.06 1.36
C VAL A 116 -3.73 -8.73 1.40
N LEU A 117 -3.70 -8.03 2.55
CA LEU A 117 -2.96 -6.79 2.72
C LEU A 117 -1.45 -6.99 2.53
N THR A 118 -0.90 -8.12 3.00
CA THR A 118 0.50 -8.49 2.77
C THR A 118 0.79 -8.61 1.28
N VAL A 119 0.02 -9.42 0.55
CA VAL A 119 0.20 -9.63 -0.89
C VAL A 119 0.05 -8.31 -1.66
N TYR A 120 -0.93 -7.50 -1.31
CA TYR A 120 -1.16 -6.20 -1.91
C TYR A 120 0.05 -5.27 -1.73
N ASN A 121 0.57 -5.15 -0.51
CA ASN A 121 1.72 -4.29 -0.23
C ASN A 121 3.03 -4.83 -0.82
N VAL A 122 3.21 -6.15 -0.91
CA VAL A 122 4.32 -6.75 -1.65
C VAL A 122 4.24 -6.40 -3.14
N ALA A 123 3.05 -6.50 -3.73
CA ALA A 123 2.84 -6.12 -5.13
C ALA A 123 3.11 -4.62 -5.37
N LEU A 124 2.67 -3.73 -4.47
CA LEU A 124 2.99 -2.31 -4.53
C LEU A 124 4.48 -2.04 -4.36
N ALA A 125 5.14 -2.69 -3.41
CA ALA A 125 6.58 -2.56 -3.20
C ALA A 125 7.37 -3.00 -4.44
N ALA A 126 6.96 -4.10 -5.07
CA ALA A 126 7.50 -4.55 -6.36
C ALA A 126 7.21 -3.54 -7.46
N TRP A 127 6.00 -3.02 -7.53
CA TRP A 127 5.62 -1.99 -8.51
C TRP A 127 6.53 -0.76 -8.45
N PHE A 128 6.85 -0.29 -7.26
CA PHE A 128 7.77 0.83 -7.07
C PHE A 128 9.25 0.45 -7.35
N ALA A 129 9.63 -0.82 -7.17
CA ALA A 129 11.00 -1.27 -7.32
C ALA A 129 11.45 -1.48 -8.78
N PHE A 130 10.53 -1.84 -9.68
CA PHE A 130 10.89 -2.12 -11.06
C PHE A 130 11.26 -0.84 -11.82
N PRO A 131 12.52 -0.63 -12.22
CA PRO A 131 12.90 0.50 -13.03
C PRO A 131 12.27 0.36 -14.42
N ILE A 132 11.63 1.43 -14.89
CA ILE A 132 11.27 1.51 -16.31
C ILE A 132 12.59 1.63 -17.07
N ARG A 133 12.96 0.59 -17.83
CA ARG A 133 14.05 0.75 -18.80
C ARG A 133 13.66 1.89 -19.73
N PRO A 134 14.45 2.98 -19.78
CA PRO A 134 14.19 4.01 -20.78
C PRO A 134 14.27 3.33 -22.13
N THR A 135 13.24 3.43 -22.93
CA THR A 135 13.28 3.03 -24.34
C THR A 135 14.50 3.72 -24.94
N PRO A 136 15.46 3.00 -25.57
CA PRO A 136 16.58 3.64 -26.23
C PRO A 136 15.99 4.70 -27.14
N ARG A 137 16.17 5.97 -26.83
CA ARG A 137 15.81 7.05 -27.73
C ARG A 137 16.59 6.74 -29.00
N GLY A 138 15.87 6.35 -30.05
CA GLY A 138 16.47 6.12 -31.36
C GLY A 138 17.42 7.27 -31.59
N HIS A 139 18.68 6.94 -31.84
CA HIS A 139 19.72 7.91 -32.15
C HIS A 139 19.14 8.79 -33.25
N ALA A 140 18.71 10.00 -32.91
CA ALA A 140 18.40 10.98 -33.92
C ALA A 140 19.65 11.07 -34.79
N PRO A 141 19.57 10.83 -36.11
CA PRO A 141 20.74 10.86 -36.94
C PRO A 141 21.39 12.21 -36.73
N ARG A 142 22.64 12.20 -36.23
CA ARG A 142 23.46 13.42 -36.17
C ARG A 142 23.42 14.03 -37.53
N ARG A 143 22.65 15.11 -37.72
CA ARG A 143 22.74 15.95 -38.88
C ARG A 143 24.17 16.41 -38.93
N PHE A 144 24.97 15.76 -39.78
CA PHE A 144 26.25 16.26 -40.23
C PHE A 144 25.93 17.64 -40.84
N HIS A 145 26.14 18.70 -40.06
CA HIS A 145 26.29 20.02 -40.62
C HIS A 145 27.51 19.96 -41.53
N ARG A 146 27.27 19.65 -42.80
CA ARG A 146 28.23 19.82 -43.86
C ARG A 146 28.53 21.32 -43.90
N ARG A 147 29.63 21.68 -43.24
CA ARG A 147 30.29 23.00 -43.43
C ARG A 147 30.63 23.09 -44.91
N GLN A 148 29.80 23.73 -45.66
CA GLN A 148 30.16 24.20 -47.00
C GLN A 148 31.12 25.34 -46.74
N SER A 149 32.38 25.03 -46.84
CA SER A 149 33.47 26.00 -46.99
C SER A 149 33.30 26.61 -48.36
N ASP A 150 32.59 27.72 -48.43
CA ASP A 150 32.64 28.58 -49.62
C ASP A 150 34.02 29.26 -49.59
N ALA A 151 34.93 28.60 -50.22
CA ALA A 151 36.13 29.23 -50.73
C ALA A 151 35.71 30.08 -51.94
N VAL A 152 35.52 31.34 -51.73
CA VAL A 152 35.58 32.32 -52.82
C VAL A 152 36.85 33.08 -52.69
N GLY A 153 37.78 32.67 -53.49
CA GLY A 153 38.99 33.38 -53.73
C GLY A 153 38.76 34.63 -54.61
N SER A 154 39.76 35.48 -54.46
CA SER A 154 40.41 36.29 -55.49
C SER A 154 39.59 37.32 -56.27
N ARG A 155 39.79 38.53 -56.05
CA ARG A 155 40.69 39.39 -56.89
C ARG A 155 40.59 40.83 -56.43
#